data_262bea9e9bf043345e8b06afc81024da
#
_entry.id   262bea9e9bf043345e8b06afc81024da
#
_cell.length_a   1.000
_cell.length_b   1.000
_cell.length_c   1.000
_cell.angle_alpha   90.00
_cell.angle_beta   90.00
_cell.angle_gamma   90.00
#
_symmetry.space_group_name_H-M   'P 1'
#
loop_
_entity.id
_entity.type
_entity.pdbx_description
1 polymer ?
#
loop_
_entity_poly.entity_id
_entity_poly.type
_entity_poly.pdbx_seq_one_letter_code
_entity_poly.pdbx_strand_id
1 'polypeptide(L)'
;MATRRDLVVGLAIAPTIPLLARSVFAQEAEATPADKLETSQLVYITPIKSNGEESRCKAEIWFIHHDGDVFVVTPPETWRARAVGKGLTKARLWVGEFGVWTQSDGAFRDAPEFMARASIEAHADVHAKVLAAMGEKYAQTGWGRWGQRFKDGLVDGSRVMIRYAIASGGQQVDE
;
A
#
# COMPACT_ATOMS: atom_id res chain seq x y z
N MET A 1 97.29 8.34 9.01
CA MET A 1 96.40 7.95 10.09
C MET A 1 95.07 8.60 9.79
N ALA A 2 94.11 7.84 9.23
CA ALA A 2 92.78 8.29 8.87
C ALA A 2 91.74 7.44 9.58
N THR A 3 90.98 8.04 10.47
CA THR A 3 89.92 7.38 11.23
C THR A 3 88.62 7.45 10.47
N ARG A 4 88.06 6.29 10.06
CA ARG A 4 86.73 6.19 9.47
C ARG A 4 85.69 6.36 10.55
N ARG A 5 84.72 7.22 10.34
CA ARG A 5 83.44 7.32 11.09
C ARG A 5 82.38 6.61 10.30
N ASP A 6 81.85 5.54 10.87
CA ASP A 6 80.73 4.84 10.33
C ASP A 6 79.43 5.61 10.62
N LEU A 7 78.71 5.92 9.56
CA LEU A 7 77.41 6.60 9.65
C LEU A 7 76.32 5.52 9.63
N VAL A 8 75.70 5.30 10.79
CA VAL A 8 74.52 4.40 10.89
C VAL A 8 73.30 5.18 10.48
N VAL A 9 72.76 4.84 9.34
CA VAL A 9 71.45 5.34 8.86
C VAL A 9 70.36 4.47 9.45
N GLY A 10 69.62 5.01 10.43
CA GLY A 10 68.45 4.38 11.00
C GLY A 10 67.23 4.52 10.07
N LEU A 11 66.79 3.42 9.56
CA LEU A 11 65.56 3.34 8.75
C LEU A 11 64.32 3.31 9.68
N ALA A 12 63.61 4.43 9.79
CA ALA A 12 62.34 4.52 10.51
C ALA A 12 61.22 3.89 9.68
N ILE A 13 60.72 2.75 10.11
CA ILE A 13 59.54 2.11 9.53
C ILE A 13 58.32 2.71 10.22
N ALA A 14 57.55 3.54 9.49
CA ALA A 14 56.25 4.02 9.95
C ALA A 14 55.17 2.91 9.77
N PRO A 15 54.36 2.63 10.79
CA PRO A 15 53.25 1.69 10.62
C PRO A 15 52.12 2.32 9.81
N THR A 16 51.86 1.79 8.62
CA THR A 16 50.68 2.08 7.81
C THR A 16 49.47 1.41 8.47
N ILE A 17 48.58 2.21 9.06
CA ILE A 17 47.28 1.74 9.56
C ILE A 17 46.36 1.61 8.35
N PRO A 18 45.82 0.43 8.02
CA PRO A 18 44.83 0.31 6.97
C PRO A 18 43.52 0.99 7.43
N LEU A 19 43.14 2.04 6.73
CA LEU A 19 41.85 2.67 6.85
C LEU A 19 40.79 1.68 6.36
N LEU A 20 40.18 0.91 7.29
CA LEU A 20 39.02 0.08 7.00
C LEU A 20 37.90 1.02 6.61
N ALA A 21 37.67 1.14 5.30
CA ALA A 21 36.46 1.74 4.75
C ALA A 21 35.26 0.90 5.23
N ARG A 22 34.60 1.38 6.26
CA ARG A 22 33.28 0.89 6.66
C ARG A 22 32.33 1.29 5.54
N SER A 23 32.04 0.34 4.64
CA SER A 23 30.91 0.43 3.73
C SER A 23 29.65 0.48 4.59
N VAL A 24 29.12 1.68 4.78
CA VAL A 24 27.77 1.88 5.30
C VAL A 24 26.85 1.44 4.16
N PHE A 25 26.48 0.17 4.14
CA PHE A 25 25.31 -0.25 3.37
C PHE A 25 24.15 0.49 4.00
N ALA A 26 23.66 1.51 3.32
CA ALA A 26 22.35 2.08 3.60
C ALA A 26 21.36 0.92 3.36
N GLN A 27 20.91 0.31 4.44
CA GLN A 27 19.80 -0.62 4.41
C GLN A 27 18.59 0.24 4.03
N GLU A 28 18.15 0.15 2.79
CA GLU A 28 16.86 0.71 2.39
C GLU A 28 15.85 0.12 3.37
N ALA A 29 15.28 0.97 4.21
CA ALA A 29 14.26 0.57 5.14
C ALA A 29 13.10 0.01 4.31
N GLU A 30 12.79 -1.28 4.45
CA GLU A 30 11.63 -1.88 3.80
C GLU A 30 10.40 -1.06 4.19
N ALA A 31 9.66 -0.60 3.16
CA ALA A 31 8.47 0.21 3.36
C ALA A 31 7.49 -0.53 4.28
N THR A 32 7.06 0.13 5.34
CA THR A 32 6.12 -0.46 6.30
C THR A 32 4.76 -0.73 5.62
N PRO A 33 3.92 -1.62 6.18
CA PRO A 33 2.54 -1.77 5.69
C PRO A 33 1.76 -0.45 5.61
N ALA A 34 1.97 0.47 6.54
CA ALA A 34 1.37 1.80 6.54
C ALA A 34 1.87 2.66 5.36
N ASP A 35 3.18 2.64 5.07
CA ASP A 35 3.74 3.37 3.93
C ASP A 35 3.15 2.90 2.60
N LYS A 36 2.83 1.62 2.50
CA LYS A 36 2.19 1.06 1.30
C LYS A 36 0.78 1.59 1.10
N LEU A 37 0.02 1.84 2.16
CA LEU A 37 -1.31 2.47 2.06
C LEU A 37 -1.22 3.88 1.45
N GLU A 38 -0.16 4.62 1.75
CA GLU A 38 0.02 5.98 1.23
C GLU A 38 0.56 5.97 -0.22
N THR A 39 1.52 5.10 -0.51
CA THR A 39 2.29 5.17 -1.75
C THR A 39 1.75 4.32 -2.89
N SER A 40 1.10 3.17 -2.60
CA SER A 40 0.63 2.25 -3.63
C SER A 40 -0.58 2.77 -4.39
N GLN A 41 -0.63 2.44 -5.68
CA GLN A 41 -1.72 2.83 -6.60
C GLN A 41 -2.90 1.86 -6.54
N LEU A 42 -2.67 0.61 -6.14
CA LEU A 42 -3.67 -0.45 -6.17
C LEU A 42 -3.85 -1.11 -4.81
N VAL A 43 -5.09 -1.49 -4.56
CA VAL A 43 -5.46 -2.43 -3.52
C VAL A 43 -6.17 -3.63 -4.15
N TYR A 44 -5.82 -4.83 -3.69
CA TYR A 44 -6.49 -6.09 -4.05
C TYR A 44 -7.48 -6.43 -2.95
N ILE A 45 -8.74 -6.59 -3.29
CA ILE A 45 -9.82 -6.75 -2.31
C ILE A 45 -10.55 -8.06 -2.56
N THR A 46 -10.81 -8.81 -1.51
CA THR A 46 -11.74 -9.94 -1.52
C THR A 46 -12.69 -9.88 -0.33
N PRO A 47 -14.01 -9.95 -0.54
CA PRO A 47 -14.96 -10.16 0.53
C PRO A 47 -14.74 -11.54 1.18
N ILE A 48 -14.96 -11.63 2.49
CA ILE A 48 -14.97 -12.88 3.23
C ILE A 48 -16.41 -13.40 3.30
N LYS A 49 -16.59 -14.67 2.97
CA LYS A 49 -17.88 -15.35 3.04
C LYS A 49 -18.31 -15.61 4.49
N SER A 50 -19.57 -15.96 4.71
CA SER A 50 -20.11 -16.29 6.03
C SER A 50 -19.42 -17.49 6.70
N ASN A 51 -18.81 -18.39 5.91
CA ASN A 51 -18.03 -19.51 6.42
C ASN A 51 -16.56 -19.19 6.72
N GLY A 52 -16.18 -17.90 6.65
CA GLY A 52 -14.81 -17.42 6.90
C GLY A 52 -13.85 -17.55 5.72
N GLU A 53 -14.26 -18.16 4.61
CA GLU A 53 -13.40 -18.30 3.44
C GLU A 53 -13.41 -17.04 2.56
N GLU A 54 -12.33 -16.84 1.83
CA GLU A 54 -12.29 -15.80 0.80
C GLU A 54 -13.31 -16.07 -0.32
N SER A 55 -13.93 -15.00 -0.79
CA SER A 55 -14.68 -15.03 -2.04
C SER A 55 -13.76 -15.35 -3.23
N ARG A 56 -14.32 -15.98 -4.27
CA ARG A 56 -13.63 -16.10 -5.56
C ARG A 56 -13.47 -14.75 -6.27
N CYS A 57 -14.32 -13.78 -5.93
CA CYS A 57 -14.24 -12.43 -6.48
C CYS A 57 -13.09 -11.67 -5.82
N LYS A 58 -12.08 -11.38 -6.61
CA LYS A 58 -11.00 -10.45 -6.28
C LYS A 58 -11.03 -9.30 -7.26
N ALA A 59 -10.46 -8.18 -6.88
CA ALA A 59 -10.28 -7.06 -7.79
C ALA A 59 -9.09 -6.21 -7.33
N GLU A 60 -8.29 -5.83 -8.30
CA GLU A 60 -7.40 -4.68 -8.17
C GLU A 60 -8.20 -3.40 -8.46
N ILE A 61 -8.02 -2.38 -7.63
CA ILE A 61 -8.78 -1.14 -7.75
C ILE A 61 -8.01 0.04 -7.16
N TRP A 62 -8.22 1.21 -7.72
CA TRP A 62 -7.77 2.48 -7.16
C TRP A 62 -8.40 2.74 -5.80
N PHE A 63 -7.62 3.27 -4.89
CA PHE A 63 -8.06 3.53 -3.52
C PHE A 63 -7.44 4.79 -2.95
N ILE A 64 -8.07 5.32 -1.91
CA ILE A 64 -7.50 6.34 -1.02
C ILE A 64 -7.45 5.78 0.39
N HIS A 65 -6.33 5.97 1.06
CA HIS A 65 -6.24 5.87 2.50
C HIS A 65 -6.52 7.25 3.09
N HIS A 66 -7.53 7.36 3.95
CA HIS A 66 -7.97 8.61 4.55
C HIS A 66 -8.57 8.35 5.93
N ASP A 67 -8.10 9.10 6.94
CA ASP A 67 -8.53 8.98 8.34
C ASP A 67 -8.44 7.53 8.88
N GLY A 68 -7.41 6.78 8.46
CA GLY A 68 -7.18 5.40 8.90
C GLY A 68 -7.98 4.33 8.15
N ASP A 69 -8.81 4.70 7.17
CA ASP A 69 -9.65 3.81 6.40
C ASP A 69 -9.30 3.82 4.91
N VAL A 70 -9.60 2.73 4.21
CA VAL A 70 -9.45 2.62 2.76
C VAL A 70 -10.78 2.86 2.08
N PHE A 71 -10.79 3.75 1.08
CA PHE A 71 -11.97 4.07 0.28
C PHE A 71 -11.79 3.67 -1.18
N VAL A 72 -12.81 3.07 -1.76
CA VAL A 72 -12.86 2.73 -3.18
C VAL A 72 -14.20 3.14 -3.80
N VAL A 73 -14.18 3.49 -5.10
CA VAL A 73 -15.40 3.80 -5.87
C VAL A 73 -15.64 2.68 -6.88
N THR A 74 -16.83 2.11 -6.89
CA THR A 74 -17.16 0.93 -7.71
C THR A 74 -18.62 0.94 -8.18
N PRO A 75 -18.97 0.27 -9.29
CA PRO A 75 -20.36 0.05 -9.64
C PRO A 75 -21.10 -0.78 -8.56
N PRO A 76 -22.39 -0.48 -8.28
CA PRO A 76 -23.17 -1.16 -7.23
C PRO A 76 -23.43 -2.64 -7.53
N GLU A 77 -23.43 -3.05 -8.80
CA GLU A 77 -23.61 -4.43 -9.23
C GLU A 77 -22.38 -5.32 -9.02
N THR A 78 -21.22 -4.75 -8.67
CA THR A 78 -20.03 -5.56 -8.38
C THR A 78 -20.25 -6.44 -7.14
N TRP A 79 -19.59 -7.61 -7.11
CA TRP A 79 -19.72 -8.51 -5.96
C TRP A 79 -19.32 -7.85 -4.64
N ARG A 80 -18.27 -7.02 -4.63
CA ARG A 80 -17.82 -6.32 -3.41
C ARG A 80 -18.90 -5.38 -2.84
N ALA A 81 -19.63 -4.65 -3.69
CA ALA A 81 -20.72 -3.79 -3.25
C ALA A 81 -21.94 -4.63 -2.79
N ARG A 82 -22.31 -5.65 -3.57
CA ARG A 82 -23.40 -6.56 -3.21
C ARG A 82 -23.13 -7.37 -1.95
N ALA A 83 -21.87 -7.72 -1.68
CA ALA A 83 -21.48 -8.40 -0.46
C ALA A 83 -21.83 -7.56 0.77
N VAL A 84 -21.50 -6.28 0.76
CA VAL A 84 -21.87 -5.33 1.83
C VAL A 84 -23.39 -5.28 2.01
N GLY A 85 -24.16 -5.14 0.91
CA GLY A 85 -25.61 -5.13 0.94
C GLY A 85 -26.24 -6.43 1.45
N LYS A 86 -25.52 -7.55 1.42
CA LYS A 86 -25.91 -8.86 1.98
C LYS A 86 -25.41 -9.10 3.41
N GLY A 87 -24.81 -8.10 4.06
CA GLY A 87 -24.24 -8.21 5.39
C GLY A 87 -22.87 -8.90 5.46
N LEU A 88 -22.27 -9.25 4.32
CA LEU A 88 -20.91 -9.80 4.26
C LEU A 88 -19.91 -8.61 4.31
N THR A 89 -19.70 -8.08 5.50
CA THR A 89 -18.92 -6.87 5.71
C THR A 89 -17.43 -7.11 5.92
N LYS A 90 -17.02 -8.33 6.23
CA LYS A 90 -15.59 -8.64 6.39
C LYS A 90 -14.92 -8.71 5.01
N ALA A 91 -13.74 -8.10 4.90
CA ALA A 91 -12.93 -8.12 3.67
C ALA A 91 -11.45 -8.25 4.01
N ARG A 92 -10.69 -8.81 3.07
CA ARG A 92 -9.24 -8.87 3.11
C ARG A 92 -8.68 -8.00 1.99
N LEU A 93 -7.70 -7.18 2.33
CA LEU A 93 -7.05 -6.25 1.44
C LEU A 93 -5.56 -6.56 1.39
N TRP A 94 -4.95 -6.50 0.19
CA TRP A 94 -3.51 -6.49 -0.01
C TRP A 94 -3.14 -5.23 -0.78
N VAL A 95 -2.08 -4.55 -0.37
CA VAL A 95 -1.72 -3.24 -0.91
C VAL A 95 -0.38 -3.30 -1.64
N GLY A 96 -0.39 -3.04 -2.94
CA GLY A 96 0.80 -3.11 -3.79
C GLY A 96 0.45 -3.08 -5.28
N GLU A 97 1.45 -3.23 -6.14
CA GLU A 97 1.33 -3.09 -7.59
C GLU A 97 1.77 -4.36 -8.30
N PHE A 98 0.84 -5.30 -8.48
CA PHE A 98 1.08 -6.61 -9.11
C PHE A 98 0.31 -6.75 -10.44
N GLY A 99 -0.23 -5.65 -10.97
CA GLY A 99 -1.03 -5.65 -12.19
C GLY A 99 -2.40 -6.33 -11.99
N VAL A 100 -2.92 -6.91 -13.07
CA VAL A 100 -4.22 -7.58 -13.05
C VAL A 100 -4.14 -8.85 -12.19
N TRP A 101 -4.99 -8.98 -11.19
CA TRP A 101 -4.93 -10.07 -10.20
C TRP A 101 -4.95 -11.48 -10.82
N THR A 102 -5.68 -11.65 -11.94
CA THR A 102 -5.73 -12.94 -12.66
C THR A 102 -4.44 -13.29 -13.39
N GLN A 103 -3.56 -12.31 -13.60
CA GLN A 103 -2.28 -12.44 -14.31
C GLN A 103 -1.08 -12.39 -13.35
N SER A 104 -1.32 -12.08 -12.08
CA SER A 104 -0.27 -11.95 -11.07
C SER A 104 0.19 -13.28 -10.49
N ASP A 105 -0.43 -14.38 -10.90
CA ASP A 105 -0.16 -15.76 -10.38
C ASP A 105 -0.19 -15.82 -8.83
N GLY A 106 -1.00 -14.95 -8.22
CA GLY A 106 -1.15 -14.87 -6.78
C GLY A 106 -0.11 -14.00 -6.06
N ALA A 107 0.86 -13.39 -6.78
CA ALA A 107 1.95 -12.61 -6.19
C ALA A 107 1.46 -11.44 -5.31
N PHE A 108 0.26 -10.89 -5.57
CA PHE A 108 -0.33 -9.85 -4.72
C PHE A 108 -0.53 -10.30 -3.25
N ARG A 109 -0.53 -11.60 -2.97
CA ARG A 109 -0.67 -12.15 -1.61
C ARG A 109 0.57 -11.99 -0.76
N ASP A 110 1.72 -11.69 -1.38
CA ASP A 110 2.97 -11.39 -0.68
C ASP A 110 3.03 -9.92 -0.22
N ALA A 111 2.05 -9.11 -0.66
CA ALA A 111 1.92 -7.72 -0.24
C ALA A 111 1.42 -7.61 1.21
N PRO A 112 1.65 -6.45 1.87
CA PRO A 112 1.04 -6.15 3.15
C PRO A 112 -0.48 -6.38 3.14
N GLU A 113 -0.94 -7.18 4.11
CA GLU A 113 -2.33 -7.61 4.22
C GLU A 113 -3.03 -6.87 5.36
N PHE A 114 -4.29 -6.53 5.14
CA PHE A 114 -5.16 -5.91 6.13
C PHE A 114 -6.52 -6.59 6.15
N MET A 115 -7.00 -6.91 7.36
CA MET A 115 -8.42 -7.24 7.55
C MET A 115 -9.20 -5.95 7.77
N ALA A 116 -10.37 -5.86 7.15
CA ALA A 116 -11.20 -4.67 7.22
C ALA A 116 -12.68 -5.01 7.31
N ARG A 117 -13.44 -4.04 7.83
CA ARG A 117 -14.90 -4.07 7.81
C ARG A 117 -15.41 -3.09 6.75
N ALA A 118 -16.12 -3.62 5.77
CA ALA A 118 -16.69 -2.84 4.67
C ALA A 118 -18.06 -2.26 5.03
N SER A 119 -18.30 -1.02 4.63
CA SER A 119 -19.61 -0.35 4.67
C SER A 119 -19.79 0.52 3.44
N ILE A 120 -21.03 0.82 3.06
CA ILE A 120 -21.30 1.84 2.05
C ILE A 120 -21.14 3.20 2.73
N GLU A 121 -20.28 4.05 2.15
CA GLU A 121 -20.15 5.44 2.57
C GLU A 121 -21.18 6.28 1.81
N ALA A 122 -22.05 6.97 2.53
CA ALA A 122 -23.12 7.76 1.93
C ALA A 122 -22.98 9.28 2.14
N HIS A 123 -22.01 9.71 2.95
CA HIS A 123 -21.86 11.13 3.30
C HIS A 123 -21.18 11.90 2.16
N ALA A 124 -21.86 12.91 1.64
CA ALA A 124 -21.40 13.69 0.50
C ALA A 124 -20.09 14.46 0.76
N ASP A 125 -19.85 14.90 1.99
CA ASP A 125 -18.61 15.56 2.40
C ASP A 125 -17.42 14.60 2.40
N VAL A 126 -17.62 13.34 2.79
CA VAL A 126 -16.58 12.28 2.68
C VAL A 126 -16.33 11.97 1.21
N HIS A 127 -17.39 11.84 0.39
CA HIS A 127 -17.24 11.67 -1.06
C HIS A 127 -16.37 12.77 -1.69
N ALA A 128 -16.64 14.03 -1.32
CA ALA A 128 -15.90 15.18 -1.87
C ALA A 128 -14.40 15.10 -1.49
N LYS A 129 -14.08 14.81 -0.23
CA LYS A 129 -12.69 14.68 0.26
C LYS A 129 -11.95 13.53 -0.44
N VAL A 130 -12.57 12.34 -0.48
CA VAL A 130 -11.97 11.15 -1.12
C VAL A 130 -11.75 11.38 -2.61
N LEU A 131 -12.72 11.98 -3.32
CA LEU A 131 -12.57 12.27 -4.75
C LEU A 131 -11.50 13.33 -5.03
N ALA A 132 -11.33 14.32 -4.15
CA ALA A 132 -10.25 15.30 -4.25
C ALA A 132 -8.89 14.61 -4.11
N ALA A 133 -8.71 13.79 -3.07
CA ALA A 133 -7.51 13.00 -2.83
C ALA A 133 -7.21 12.01 -3.99
N MET A 134 -8.25 11.36 -4.56
CA MET A 134 -8.09 10.57 -5.78
C MET A 134 -7.59 11.41 -6.94
N GLY A 135 -8.08 12.63 -7.07
CA GLY A 135 -7.64 13.58 -8.11
C GLY A 135 -6.16 13.88 -8.04
N GLU A 136 -5.63 14.06 -6.85
CA GLU A 136 -4.21 14.30 -6.60
C GLU A 136 -3.39 13.02 -6.84
N LYS A 137 -3.76 11.92 -6.22
CA LYS A 137 -3.02 10.65 -6.29
C LYS A 137 -2.93 10.09 -7.72
N TYR A 138 -4.02 10.18 -8.48
CA TYR A 138 -4.13 9.58 -9.82
C TYR A 138 -4.06 10.58 -10.97
N ALA A 139 -3.62 11.81 -10.72
CA ALA A 139 -3.52 12.88 -11.72
C ALA A 139 -2.79 12.43 -12.99
N GLN A 140 -1.69 11.68 -12.84
CA GLN A 140 -0.83 11.19 -13.93
C GLN A 140 -1.24 9.83 -14.48
N THR A 141 -2.14 9.09 -13.82
CA THR A 141 -2.47 7.70 -14.15
C THR A 141 -3.88 7.48 -14.68
N GLY A 142 -4.59 8.56 -15.01
CA GLY A 142 -5.87 8.46 -15.70
C GLY A 142 -7.06 9.13 -15.03
N TRP A 143 -6.85 9.93 -13.98
CA TRP A 143 -7.93 10.67 -13.32
C TRP A 143 -8.74 11.55 -14.28
N GLY A 144 -8.10 12.22 -15.24
CA GLY A 144 -8.77 13.04 -16.23
C GLY A 144 -9.86 12.29 -17.03
N ARG A 145 -9.70 10.97 -17.21
CA ARG A 145 -10.69 10.11 -17.88
C ARG A 145 -11.79 9.62 -16.94
N TRP A 146 -11.48 9.34 -15.68
CA TRP A 146 -12.37 8.65 -14.76
C TRP A 146 -13.00 9.55 -13.71
N GLY A 147 -12.34 10.65 -13.34
CA GLY A 147 -12.74 11.50 -12.23
C GLY A 147 -14.17 12.03 -12.34
N GLN A 148 -14.57 12.52 -13.54
CA GLN A 148 -15.93 12.99 -13.77
C GLN A 148 -16.96 11.86 -13.63
N ARG A 149 -16.65 10.66 -14.17
CA ARG A 149 -17.54 9.49 -14.05
C ARG A 149 -17.72 9.02 -12.62
N PHE A 150 -16.71 9.19 -11.76
CA PHE A 150 -16.83 8.86 -10.34
C PHE A 150 -17.73 9.88 -9.63
N LYS A 151 -17.54 11.18 -9.92
CA LYS A 151 -18.38 12.25 -9.35
C LYS A 151 -19.84 12.07 -9.73
N ASP A 152 -20.12 11.97 -11.02
CA ASP A 152 -21.48 11.84 -11.53
C ASP A 152 -22.14 10.54 -11.02
N GLY A 153 -21.39 9.44 -11.04
CA GLY A 153 -21.88 8.14 -10.64
C GLY A 153 -22.22 8.02 -9.16
N LEU A 154 -21.55 8.77 -8.28
CA LEU A 154 -21.92 8.83 -6.85
C LEU A 154 -23.19 9.67 -6.64
N VAL A 155 -23.50 10.59 -7.55
CA VAL A 155 -24.71 11.42 -7.50
C VAL A 155 -25.91 10.65 -8.07
N ASP A 156 -25.74 9.98 -9.21
CA ASP A 156 -26.83 9.28 -9.92
C ASP A 156 -27.03 7.82 -9.48
N GLY A 157 -26.17 7.32 -8.56
CA GLY A 157 -26.23 5.96 -8.02
C GLY A 157 -25.61 4.89 -8.92
N SER A 158 -25.03 5.24 -10.09
CA SER A 158 -24.29 4.28 -10.92
C SER A 158 -22.94 3.89 -10.33
N ARG A 159 -22.52 4.55 -9.26
CA ARG A 159 -21.37 4.24 -8.42
C ARG A 159 -21.73 4.30 -6.94
N VAL A 160 -21.01 3.51 -6.16
CA VAL A 160 -21.04 3.58 -4.70
C VAL A 160 -19.62 3.72 -4.18
N MET A 161 -19.46 4.43 -3.07
CA MET A 161 -18.21 4.45 -2.34
C MET A 161 -18.28 3.41 -1.23
N ILE A 162 -17.27 2.57 -1.14
CA ILE A 162 -17.13 1.59 -0.05
C ILE A 162 -15.98 2.06 0.84
N ARG A 163 -16.28 2.16 2.12
CA ARG A 163 -15.32 2.39 3.20
C ARG A 163 -14.90 1.03 3.76
N TYR A 164 -13.63 0.78 3.87
CA TYR A 164 -13.02 -0.37 4.52
C TYR A 164 -12.30 0.13 5.77
N ALA A 165 -12.94 0.00 6.92
CA ALA A 165 -12.35 0.31 8.21
C ALA A 165 -11.31 -0.77 8.53
N ILE A 166 -10.03 -0.36 8.55
CA ILE A 166 -8.91 -1.25 8.83
C ILE A 166 -8.82 -1.45 10.35
N ALA A 167 -8.68 -2.69 10.80
CA ALA A 167 -8.37 -2.96 12.20
C ALA A 167 -7.00 -2.38 12.52
N SER A 168 -6.94 -1.38 13.40
CA SER A 168 -5.68 -0.85 13.92
C SER A 168 -4.88 -1.98 14.54
N GLY A 169 -3.60 -2.12 14.13
CA GLY A 169 -2.75 -3.28 14.41
C GLY A 169 -2.90 -3.82 15.82
N GLY A 170 -3.40 -5.07 15.94
CA GLY A 170 -3.44 -5.85 17.16
C GLY A 170 -4.81 -6.15 17.75
N GLN A 171 -5.90 -5.59 17.25
CA GLN A 171 -7.25 -6.04 17.66
C GLN A 171 -7.77 -7.08 16.67
N GLN A 172 -7.73 -8.35 17.07
CA GLN A 172 -8.60 -9.38 16.52
C GLN A 172 -10.04 -8.87 16.62
N VAL A 173 -10.71 -8.82 15.48
CA VAL A 173 -12.14 -8.49 15.42
C VAL A 173 -12.85 -9.73 15.93
N ASP A 174 -13.01 -9.79 17.26
CA ASP A 174 -13.88 -10.79 17.89
C ASP A 174 -15.31 -10.58 17.40
N GLU A 175 -16.02 -11.69 17.27
CA GLU A 175 -17.32 -11.98 16.66
C GLU A 175 -18.44 -10.97 16.87
#